data_01c99fa4ec4b37d30c6122e39056c877
#
_entry.id   01c99fa4ec4b37d30c6122e39056c877
#
_cell.length_a   1.000
_cell.length_b   1.000
_cell.length_c   1.000
_cell.angle_alpha   90.00
_cell.angle_beta   90.00
_cell.angle_gamma   90.00
#
_symmetry.space_group_name_H-M   'P 1'
#
loop_
_entity.id
_entity.type
_entity.pdbx_description
1 polymer ?
#
loop_
_entity_poly.entity_id
_entity_poly.type
_entity_poly.pdbx_seq_one_letter_code
_entity_poly.pdbx_strand_id
1 'polypeptide(L)'
;MKKIILLLTVAFSMLLPTSLLAQEYSEQTTQSAPKQSFFKLSNLTYGGNFGFHLDSHQFNVLLMPEVGYRLFPRWKIAVAPLYSYYGYINSTYNAGEHTLGVRVSTTFDIFNGARFPKFNMFVFAGYQYEHHWCSEYGRSEYDANYFDIGLGAKYRISYNANAYLLVSWHAFSEARSGGFRVDSGWFTDPIPSITFGVEIN
;
A
#
# COMPACT_ATOMS: atom_id res chain seq x y z
N MET A 1 -1.62 -17.80 13.93
CA MET A 1 -1.77 -16.39 14.33
C MET A 1 -0.72 -15.92 15.34
N LYS A 2 -0.54 -16.57 16.52
CA LYS A 2 0.44 -16.11 17.54
C LYS A 2 1.89 -15.96 17.04
N LYS A 3 2.37 -16.85 16.15
CA LYS A 3 3.73 -16.80 15.59
C LYS A 3 3.96 -15.63 14.63
N ILE A 4 2.92 -15.21 13.88
CA ILE A 4 2.99 -14.09 12.93
C ILE A 4 3.03 -12.76 13.68
N ILE A 5 2.23 -12.63 14.75
CA ILE A 5 2.23 -11.44 15.62
C ILE A 5 3.61 -11.27 16.26
N LEU A 6 4.23 -12.36 16.72
CA LEU A 6 5.57 -12.34 17.31
C LEU A 6 6.63 -11.88 16.29
N LEU A 7 6.55 -12.38 15.04
CA LEU A 7 7.47 -12.02 13.97
C LEU A 7 7.33 -10.55 13.55
N LEU A 8 6.10 -10.05 13.46
CA LEU A 8 5.82 -8.64 13.21
C LEU A 8 6.30 -7.74 14.36
N THR A 9 6.13 -8.17 15.61
CA THR A 9 6.59 -7.41 16.78
C THR A 9 8.11 -7.34 16.83
N VAL A 10 8.82 -8.43 16.52
CA VAL A 10 10.29 -8.46 16.43
C VAL A 10 10.80 -7.63 15.26
N ALA A 11 10.17 -7.73 14.08
CA ALA A 11 10.54 -6.90 12.92
C ALA A 11 10.29 -5.41 13.18
N PHE A 12 9.19 -5.06 13.86
CA PHE A 12 8.87 -3.68 14.24
C PHE A 12 9.82 -3.13 15.30
N SER A 13 10.24 -3.95 16.28
CA SER A 13 11.21 -3.54 17.30
C SER A 13 12.63 -3.30 16.73
N MET A 14 13.02 -4.01 15.68
CA MET A 14 14.30 -3.79 15.00
C MET A 14 14.30 -2.55 14.10
N LEU A 15 13.13 -2.05 13.70
CA LEU A 15 12.97 -0.85 12.87
C LEU A 15 12.88 0.44 13.68
N LEU A 16 12.76 0.38 15.01
CA LEU A 16 12.81 1.56 15.86
C LEU A 16 14.22 2.13 15.83
N PRO A 17 14.42 3.33 15.27
CA PRO A 17 15.75 3.94 15.23
C PRO A 17 16.21 4.16 16.66
N THR A 18 17.41 3.69 16.98
CA THR A 18 18.10 3.88 18.27
C THR A 18 18.23 5.36 18.68
N SER A 19 17.97 6.28 17.75
CA SER A 19 17.89 7.73 18.01
C SER A 19 16.75 8.15 18.95
N LEU A 20 15.71 7.33 19.12
CA LEU A 20 14.66 7.62 20.12
C LEU A 20 15.15 7.48 21.56
N LEU A 21 16.14 6.62 21.81
CA LEU A 21 16.74 6.42 23.14
C LEU A 21 17.81 7.48 23.49
N ALA A 22 18.32 8.20 22.50
CA ALA A 22 19.34 9.24 22.72
C ALA A 22 18.75 10.61 23.09
N GLN A 23 17.45 10.81 22.94
CA GLN A 23 16.78 12.09 23.23
C GLN A 23 16.44 12.27 24.72
N GLU A 24 16.47 11.21 25.50
CA GLU A 24 16.09 11.28 26.93
C GLU A 24 17.22 11.74 27.86
N TYR A 25 18.44 11.93 27.35
CA TYR A 25 19.61 12.27 28.17
C TYR A 25 20.08 13.75 28.08
N SER A 26 19.31 14.63 27.44
CA SER A 26 19.70 16.04 27.23
C SER A 26 18.70 17.07 27.75
N GLU A 27 17.82 16.72 28.71
CA GLU A 27 16.91 17.70 29.32
C GLU A 27 17.35 18.09 30.72
N GLN A 28 18.31 19.01 30.81
CA GLN A 28 18.39 19.94 31.90
C GLN A 28 18.76 21.33 31.37
N THR A 29 17.78 22.00 30.78
CA THR A 29 17.72 23.48 30.83
C THR A 29 16.28 23.93 30.58
N THR A 30 15.71 24.54 31.60
CA THR A 30 14.40 25.15 31.69
C THR A 30 14.20 26.23 30.61
N GLN A 31 13.59 25.88 29.50
CA GLN A 31 12.81 26.80 28.68
C GLN A 31 11.57 26.04 28.21
N SER A 32 10.39 26.56 28.52
CA SER A 32 9.11 26.04 28.09
C SER A 32 9.07 25.98 26.54
N ALA A 33 9.53 24.88 26.00
CA ALA A 33 9.43 24.62 24.57
C ALA A 33 7.95 24.59 24.17
N PRO A 34 7.55 25.24 23.06
CA PRO A 34 6.20 25.17 22.57
C PRO A 34 5.84 23.71 22.38
N LYS A 35 4.67 23.26 22.90
CA LYS A 35 4.15 21.90 22.72
C LYS A 35 4.20 21.58 21.24
N GLN A 36 5.17 20.78 20.80
CA GLN A 36 5.22 20.34 19.42
C GLN A 36 3.99 19.46 19.18
N SER A 37 3.12 19.90 18.30
CA SER A 37 2.00 19.09 17.84
C SER A 37 2.56 17.83 17.22
N PHE A 38 2.15 16.67 17.74
CA PHE A 38 2.57 15.36 17.26
C PHE A 38 2.16 15.15 15.78
N PHE A 39 1.13 15.86 15.35
CA PHE A 39 0.60 15.83 14.00
C PHE A 39 0.94 17.14 13.26
N LYS A 40 1.72 17.02 12.17
CA LYS A 40 2.06 18.15 11.30
C LYS A 40 1.38 17.95 9.95
N LEU A 41 0.54 18.89 9.54
CA LEU A 41 -0.13 18.86 8.22
C LEU A 41 0.86 18.80 7.06
N SER A 42 2.07 19.36 7.23
CA SER A 42 3.15 19.29 6.23
C SER A 42 3.69 17.89 5.98
N ASN A 43 3.34 16.92 6.82
CA ASN A 43 3.73 15.52 6.64
C ASN A 43 2.66 14.69 5.90
N LEU A 44 1.48 15.28 5.63
CA LEU A 44 0.46 14.62 4.82
C LEU A 44 0.93 14.52 3.38
N THR A 45 0.61 13.39 2.78
CA THR A 45 0.82 13.14 1.35
C THR A 45 -0.49 12.68 0.74
N TYR A 46 -0.74 13.09 -0.48
CA TYR A 46 -1.91 12.69 -1.26
C TYR A 46 -1.42 12.04 -2.53
N GLY A 47 -2.15 11.06 -3.02
CA GLY A 47 -1.75 10.41 -4.24
C GLY A 47 -2.73 9.34 -4.64
N GLY A 48 -2.23 8.37 -5.33
CA GLY A 48 -3.01 7.20 -5.69
C GLY A 48 -2.47 6.50 -6.90
N ASN A 49 -3.10 5.36 -7.15
CA ASN A 49 -2.82 4.51 -8.28
C ASN A 49 -4.03 4.48 -9.21
N PHE A 50 -3.73 4.49 -10.49
CA PHE A 50 -4.67 4.17 -11.53
C PHE A 50 -4.09 2.97 -12.31
N GLY A 51 -4.87 1.90 -12.45
CA GLY A 51 -4.53 0.74 -13.23
C GLY A 51 -5.55 0.54 -14.36
N PHE A 52 -5.06 0.19 -15.54
CA PHE A 52 -5.88 -0.24 -16.64
C PHE A 52 -5.22 -1.42 -17.31
N HIS A 53 -5.96 -2.50 -17.45
CA HIS A 53 -5.53 -3.67 -18.18
C HIS A 53 -6.55 -3.99 -19.27
N LEU A 54 -6.08 -4.23 -20.48
CA LEU A 54 -6.92 -4.59 -21.62
C LEU A 54 -6.29 -5.79 -22.31
N ASP A 55 -7.06 -6.84 -22.46
CA ASP A 55 -6.74 -8.02 -23.27
C ASP A 55 -7.83 -8.24 -24.32
N SER A 56 -7.66 -9.19 -25.23
CA SER A 56 -8.61 -9.54 -26.28
C SER A 56 -10.00 -9.93 -25.76
N HIS A 57 -10.09 -10.41 -24.52
CA HIS A 57 -11.32 -10.96 -23.93
C HIS A 57 -11.75 -10.27 -22.64
N GLN A 58 -10.92 -9.41 -22.08
CA GLN A 58 -11.18 -8.84 -20.75
C GLN A 58 -10.55 -7.46 -20.57
N PHE A 59 -11.13 -6.68 -19.69
CA PHE A 59 -10.54 -5.42 -19.24
C PHE A 59 -10.69 -5.26 -17.72
N ASN A 60 -9.74 -4.58 -17.13
CA ASN A 60 -9.76 -4.23 -15.72
C ASN A 60 -9.44 -2.74 -15.57
N VAL A 61 -10.18 -2.08 -14.71
CA VAL A 61 -9.92 -0.70 -14.29
C VAL A 61 -9.76 -0.69 -12.78
N LEU A 62 -8.68 -0.12 -12.30
CA LEU A 62 -8.37 0.03 -10.89
C LEU A 62 -8.23 1.51 -10.55
N LEU A 63 -8.92 1.93 -9.49
CA LEU A 63 -8.80 3.24 -8.85
C LEU A 63 -8.45 3.06 -7.39
N MET A 64 -7.38 3.72 -6.94
CA MET A 64 -6.91 3.60 -5.56
C MET A 64 -6.33 4.94 -5.10
N PRO A 65 -7.17 5.93 -4.75
CA PRO A 65 -6.71 7.17 -4.14
C PRO A 65 -6.06 6.87 -2.78
N GLU A 66 -4.99 7.58 -2.45
CA GLU A 66 -4.19 7.33 -1.26
C GLU A 66 -4.02 8.60 -0.44
N VAL A 67 -4.16 8.47 0.87
CA VAL A 67 -3.75 9.49 1.84
C VAL A 67 -2.67 8.87 2.72
N GLY A 68 -1.52 9.52 2.76
CA GLY A 68 -0.38 9.07 3.53
C GLY A 68 0.06 10.08 4.57
N TYR A 69 0.85 9.62 5.52
CA TYR A 69 1.50 10.45 6.52
C TYR A 69 2.96 10.03 6.69
N ARG A 70 3.88 11.00 6.60
CA ARG A 70 5.31 10.78 6.83
C ARG A 70 5.60 10.82 8.31
N LEU A 71 5.84 9.66 8.89
CA LEU A 71 6.27 9.54 10.29
C LEU A 71 7.69 10.11 10.45
N PHE A 72 8.55 9.80 9.49
CA PHE A 72 9.94 10.27 9.39
C PHE A 72 10.24 10.67 7.94
N PRO A 73 11.32 11.40 7.67
CA PRO A 73 11.65 11.84 6.31
C PRO A 73 11.70 10.73 5.26
N ARG A 74 11.94 9.48 5.69
CA ARG A 74 12.07 8.31 4.81
C ARG A 74 10.97 7.28 4.98
N TRP A 75 10.09 7.43 5.96
CA TRP A 75 9.08 6.44 6.30
C TRP A 75 7.68 7.04 6.23
N LYS A 76 6.84 6.46 5.38
CA LYS A 76 5.44 6.85 5.18
C LYS A 76 4.54 5.66 5.51
N ILE A 77 3.42 5.94 6.16
CA ILE A 77 2.25 5.06 6.24
C ILE A 77 1.14 5.66 5.39
N ALA A 78 0.29 4.83 4.81
CA ALA A 78 -0.79 5.31 3.96
C ALA A 78 -2.02 4.41 4.03
N VAL A 79 -3.18 5.00 3.75
CA VAL A 79 -4.46 4.31 3.59
C VAL A 79 -5.03 4.68 2.23
N ALA A 80 -5.50 3.68 1.51
CA ALA A 80 -6.06 3.83 0.18
C ALA A 80 -7.36 3.01 0.07
N PRO A 81 -8.54 3.64 -0.05
CA PRO A 81 -9.71 2.95 -0.56
C PRO A 81 -9.44 2.47 -1.98
N LEU A 82 -9.98 1.33 -2.32
CA LEU A 82 -9.79 0.68 -3.61
C LEU A 82 -11.14 0.40 -4.24
N TYR A 83 -11.24 0.70 -5.52
CA TYR A 83 -12.31 0.22 -6.38
C TYR A 83 -11.71 -0.36 -7.65
N SER A 84 -12.12 -1.57 -8.02
CA SER A 84 -11.80 -2.11 -9.33
C SER A 84 -13.05 -2.68 -10.01
N TYR A 85 -13.02 -2.67 -11.33
CA TYR A 85 -14.02 -3.29 -12.18
C TYR A 85 -13.32 -4.19 -13.20
N TYR A 86 -13.71 -5.44 -13.23
CA TYR A 86 -13.24 -6.44 -14.18
C TYR A 86 -14.40 -6.84 -15.08
N GLY A 87 -14.24 -6.68 -16.39
CA GLY A 87 -15.27 -6.99 -17.36
C GLY A 87 -14.77 -7.89 -18.47
N TYR A 88 -15.66 -8.73 -19.01
CA TYR A 88 -15.37 -9.56 -20.18
C TYR A 88 -15.82 -8.87 -21.46
N ILE A 89 -14.96 -8.88 -22.48
CA ILE A 89 -15.24 -8.35 -23.82
C ILE A 89 -15.64 -9.55 -24.69
N ASN A 90 -16.71 -9.41 -25.48
CA ASN A 90 -17.17 -10.46 -26.43
C ASN A 90 -17.65 -11.77 -25.76
N SER A 91 -17.98 -11.79 -24.49
CA SER A 91 -18.69 -12.93 -23.93
C SER A 91 -20.18 -12.82 -24.27
N THR A 92 -20.83 -13.95 -24.51
CA THR A 92 -22.29 -14.05 -24.63
C THR A 92 -22.98 -13.66 -23.32
N TYR A 93 -22.20 -13.54 -22.26
CA TYR A 93 -22.59 -13.17 -20.91
C TYR A 93 -21.87 -11.86 -20.54
N ASN A 94 -22.64 -10.81 -20.22
CA ASN A 94 -22.10 -9.55 -19.70
C ASN A 94 -21.71 -9.71 -18.22
N ALA A 95 -20.88 -10.68 -17.90
CA ALA A 95 -20.42 -10.88 -16.54
C ALA A 95 -19.34 -9.85 -16.21
N GLY A 96 -19.58 -9.07 -15.16
CA GLY A 96 -18.60 -8.15 -14.61
C GLY A 96 -18.40 -8.41 -13.12
N GLU A 97 -17.19 -8.23 -12.65
CA GLU A 97 -16.82 -8.30 -11.24
C GLU A 97 -16.45 -6.91 -10.74
N HIS A 98 -17.08 -6.52 -9.66
CA HIS A 98 -16.75 -5.30 -8.94
C HIS A 98 -16.00 -5.67 -7.68
N THR A 99 -15.04 -4.86 -7.32
CA THR A 99 -14.28 -5.00 -6.10
C THR A 99 -14.26 -3.67 -5.35
N LEU A 100 -14.59 -3.71 -4.08
CA LEU A 100 -14.34 -2.62 -3.14
C LEU A 100 -13.39 -3.09 -2.07
N GLY A 101 -12.45 -2.24 -1.70
CA GLY A 101 -11.48 -2.61 -0.71
C GLY A 101 -10.82 -1.44 -0.03
N VAL A 102 -9.91 -1.78 0.86
CA VAL A 102 -9.04 -0.82 1.54
C VAL A 102 -7.65 -1.42 1.67
N ARG A 103 -6.64 -0.62 1.38
CA ARG A 103 -5.24 -0.96 1.59
C ARG A 103 -4.62 -0.06 2.65
N VAL A 104 -3.96 -0.66 3.62
CA VAL A 104 -3.07 0.02 4.55
C VAL A 104 -1.65 -0.37 4.17
N SER A 105 -0.78 0.60 3.98
CA SER A 105 0.56 0.35 3.48
C SER A 105 1.62 1.16 4.20
N THR A 106 2.84 0.71 4.08
CA THR A 106 4.03 1.43 4.52
C THR A 106 5.09 1.42 3.44
N THR A 107 5.78 2.52 3.29
CA THR A 107 6.92 2.65 2.38
C THR A 107 8.12 3.22 3.10
N PHE A 108 9.29 2.68 2.78
CA PHE A 108 10.56 3.18 3.29
C PHE A 108 11.48 3.53 2.12
N ASP A 109 11.86 4.80 2.03
CA ASP A 109 12.75 5.33 1.00
C ASP A 109 14.20 4.90 1.27
N ILE A 110 14.82 4.19 0.32
CA ILE A 110 16.16 3.59 0.47
C ILE A 110 17.23 4.67 0.39
N PHE A 111 17.11 5.59 -0.57
CA PHE A 111 18.12 6.63 -0.78
C PHE A 111 17.75 7.93 -0.07
N ASN A 112 18.78 8.62 0.38
CA ASN A 112 18.63 10.00 0.84
C ASN A 112 18.65 10.93 -0.39
N GLY A 113 17.62 11.78 -0.51
CA GLY A 113 17.45 12.72 -1.63
C GLY A 113 18.65 13.65 -1.90
N ALA A 114 19.61 13.74 -0.97
CA ALA A 114 20.83 14.50 -1.16
C ALA A 114 21.72 13.95 -2.26
N ARG A 115 21.73 12.61 -2.46
CA ARG A 115 22.59 11.96 -3.47
C ARG A 115 21.92 11.87 -4.85
N PHE A 116 20.59 11.69 -4.85
CA PHE A 116 19.79 11.57 -6.07
C PHE A 116 18.53 12.45 -5.95
N PRO A 117 18.62 13.74 -6.27
CA PRO A 117 17.55 14.70 -5.97
C PRO A 117 16.27 14.46 -6.76
N LYS A 118 16.33 13.75 -7.88
CA LYS A 118 15.15 13.45 -8.71
C LYS A 118 14.69 12.00 -8.65
N PHE A 119 15.53 11.09 -8.17
CA PHE A 119 15.25 9.66 -8.20
C PHE A 119 15.40 9.06 -6.80
N ASN A 120 14.46 8.22 -6.41
CA ASN A 120 14.53 7.46 -5.18
C ASN A 120 13.98 6.05 -5.40
N MET A 121 14.50 5.09 -4.66
CA MET A 121 13.93 3.75 -4.55
C MET A 121 13.30 3.57 -3.17
N PHE A 122 12.27 2.75 -3.09
CA PHE A 122 11.61 2.46 -1.83
C PHE A 122 11.23 0.98 -1.74
N VAL A 123 11.18 0.48 -0.52
CA VAL A 123 10.54 -0.78 -0.19
C VAL A 123 9.09 -0.52 0.22
N PHE A 124 8.24 -1.47 -0.06
CA PHE A 124 6.81 -1.41 0.18
C PHE A 124 6.35 -2.66 0.92
N ALA A 125 5.46 -2.46 1.89
CA ALA A 125 4.65 -3.52 2.46
C ALA A 125 3.22 -3.01 2.65
N GLY A 126 2.22 -3.84 2.35
CA GLY A 126 0.82 -3.46 2.44
C GLY A 126 -0.06 -4.63 2.85
N TYR A 127 -1.14 -4.31 3.54
CA TYR A 127 -2.24 -5.22 3.79
C TYR A 127 -3.47 -4.68 3.09
N GLN A 128 -4.15 -5.52 2.33
CA GLN A 128 -5.31 -5.17 1.52
C GLN A 128 -6.45 -6.12 1.82
N TYR A 129 -7.61 -5.54 2.11
CA TYR A 129 -8.89 -6.26 2.21
C TYR A 129 -9.73 -5.88 1.01
N GLU A 130 -10.34 -6.87 0.38
CA GLU A 130 -11.22 -6.72 -0.76
C GLU A 130 -12.51 -7.50 -0.58
N HIS A 131 -13.61 -6.89 -0.97
CA HIS A 131 -14.90 -7.51 -1.14
C HIS A 131 -15.26 -7.52 -2.61
N HIS A 132 -15.50 -8.70 -3.15
CA HIS A 132 -15.78 -8.95 -4.55
C HIS A 132 -17.24 -9.35 -4.72
N TRP A 133 -17.90 -8.82 -5.76
CA TRP A 133 -19.24 -9.25 -6.16
C TRP A 133 -19.39 -9.26 -7.67
N CYS A 134 -20.02 -10.32 -8.19
CA CYS A 134 -20.29 -10.48 -9.60
C CYS A 134 -21.68 -9.98 -9.96
N SER A 135 -21.84 -9.36 -11.11
CA SER A 135 -23.12 -8.77 -11.56
C SER A 135 -24.10 -9.78 -12.16
N GLU A 136 -23.65 -10.98 -12.54
CA GLU A 136 -24.50 -12.01 -13.18
C GLU A 136 -24.25 -13.44 -12.67
N TYR A 137 -25.28 -14.29 -12.77
CA TYR A 137 -25.34 -15.71 -12.42
C TYR A 137 -24.91 -16.07 -11.00
N GLY A 138 -25.92 -15.99 -10.09
CA GLY A 138 -25.80 -16.59 -8.77
C GLY A 138 -24.72 -15.95 -7.92
N ARG A 139 -24.82 -14.63 -7.73
CA ARG A 139 -24.06 -13.77 -6.80
C ARG A 139 -23.00 -14.53 -5.97
N SER A 140 -21.89 -14.84 -6.57
CA SER A 140 -20.75 -15.31 -5.81
C SER A 140 -20.04 -14.08 -5.21
N GLU A 141 -20.41 -13.76 -3.97
CA GLU A 141 -19.69 -12.76 -3.18
C GLU A 141 -18.56 -13.49 -2.44
N TYR A 142 -17.38 -12.89 -2.45
CA TYR A 142 -16.28 -13.39 -1.65
C TYR A 142 -15.41 -12.25 -1.13
N ASP A 143 -14.77 -12.50 -0.01
CA ASP A 143 -13.82 -11.60 0.61
C ASP A 143 -12.40 -12.11 0.36
N ALA A 144 -11.48 -11.22 0.10
CA ALA A 144 -10.09 -11.54 -0.07
C ALA A 144 -9.19 -10.64 0.80
N ASN A 145 -8.12 -11.23 1.30
CA ASN A 145 -7.10 -10.54 2.08
C ASN A 145 -5.75 -10.80 1.44
N TYR A 146 -4.98 -9.75 1.24
CA TYR A 146 -3.64 -9.82 0.67
C TYR A 146 -2.64 -9.15 1.60
N PHE A 147 -1.48 -9.75 1.70
CA PHE A 147 -0.31 -9.09 2.25
C PHE A 147 0.75 -8.98 1.16
N ASP A 148 1.04 -7.75 0.79
CA ASP A 148 1.91 -7.42 -0.32
C ASP A 148 3.26 -6.96 0.18
N ILE A 149 4.31 -7.35 -0.54
CA ILE A 149 5.64 -6.78 -0.41
C ILE A 149 6.14 -6.35 -1.78
N GLY A 150 6.97 -5.33 -1.83
CA GLY A 150 7.43 -4.84 -3.13
C GLY A 150 8.60 -3.88 -3.07
N LEU A 151 9.06 -3.56 -4.26
CA LEU A 151 10.09 -2.57 -4.52
C LEU A 151 9.56 -1.56 -5.51
N GLY A 152 9.87 -0.31 -5.29
CA GLY A 152 9.46 0.74 -6.21
C GLY A 152 10.54 1.79 -6.44
N ALA A 153 10.30 2.58 -7.46
CA ALA A 153 11.11 3.73 -7.82
C ALA A 153 10.22 4.97 -7.93
N LYS A 154 10.68 6.08 -7.37
CA LYS A 154 10.05 7.40 -7.45
C LYS A 154 10.89 8.33 -8.31
N TYR A 155 10.22 9.09 -9.15
CA TYR A 155 10.83 10.17 -9.92
C TYR A 155 10.13 11.49 -9.61
N ARG A 156 10.89 12.49 -9.19
CA ARG A 156 10.36 13.82 -8.88
C ARG A 156 10.00 14.56 -10.17
N ILE A 157 8.70 14.77 -10.38
CA ILE A 157 8.17 15.53 -11.53
C ILE A 157 8.22 17.02 -11.24
N SER A 158 7.84 17.40 -10.01
CA SER A 158 7.83 18.81 -9.57
C SER A 158 8.32 18.92 -8.13
N TYR A 159 8.32 20.13 -7.58
CA TYR A 159 8.69 20.37 -6.17
C TYR A 159 7.83 19.54 -5.21
N ASN A 160 6.54 19.43 -5.50
CA ASN A 160 5.57 18.77 -4.61
C ASN A 160 5.04 17.44 -5.17
N ALA A 161 5.50 16.97 -6.34
CA ALA A 161 4.93 15.78 -6.95
C ALA A 161 5.99 14.79 -7.41
N ASN A 162 5.74 13.52 -7.15
CA ASN A 162 6.53 12.38 -7.60
C ASN A 162 5.64 11.44 -8.40
N ALA A 163 6.12 10.94 -9.56
CA ALA A 163 5.60 9.73 -10.16
C ALA A 163 6.32 8.53 -9.57
N TYR A 164 5.64 7.41 -9.44
CA TYR A 164 6.28 6.18 -9.00
C TYR A 164 5.82 4.96 -9.76
N LEU A 165 6.71 3.98 -9.81
CA LEU A 165 6.47 2.63 -10.27
C LEU A 165 6.68 1.70 -9.07
N LEU A 166 5.74 0.81 -8.83
CA LEU A 166 5.83 -0.22 -7.80
C LEU A 166 5.67 -1.59 -8.45
N VAL A 167 6.58 -2.50 -8.14
CA VAL A 167 6.48 -3.93 -8.43
C VAL A 167 6.26 -4.63 -7.11
N SER A 168 5.13 -5.30 -6.95
CA SER A 168 4.76 -6.00 -5.71
C SER A 168 4.29 -7.42 -5.97
N TRP A 169 4.43 -8.26 -4.97
CA TRP A 169 3.98 -9.64 -4.93
C TRP A 169 3.03 -9.84 -3.76
N HIS A 170 2.02 -10.65 -3.96
CA HIS A 170 1.20 -11.17 -2.88
C HIS A 170 2.03 -12.18 -2.06
N ALA A 171 2.63 -11.70 -0.98
CA ALA A 171 3.38 -12.57 -0.06
C ALA A 171 2.45 -13.54 0.66
N PHE A 172 1.20 -13.13 0.89
CA PHE A 172 0.14 -13.97 1.44
C PHE A 172 -1.20 -13.56 0.85
N SER A 173 -2.04 -14.54 0.52
CA SER A 173 -3.43 -14.34 0.11
C SER A 173 -4.37 -15.29 0.85
N GLU A 174 -5.59 -14.83 1.12
CA GLU A 174 -6.66 -15.63 1.68
C GLU A 174 -8.00 -15.15 1.10
N ALA A 175 -8.75 -16.06 0.49
CA ALA A 175 -10.09 -15.79 0.00
C ALA A 175 -11.15 -16.58 0.78
N ARG A 176 -12.32 -15.98 1.05
CA ARG A 176 -13.44 -16.57 1.77
C ARG A 176 -14.75 -16.30 1.04
N SER A 177 -15.56 -17.31 0.86
CA SER A 177 -16.91 -17.21 0.32
C SER A 177 -17.91 -17.84 1.27
N GLY A 178 -19.01 -17.13 1.58
CA GLY A 178 -20.03 -17.63 2.53
C GLY A 178 -19.51 -17.95 3.93
N GLY A 179 -18.41 -17.31 4.37
CA GLY A 179 -17.76 -17.58 5.65
C GLY A 179 -16.77 -18.77 5.64
N PHE A 180 -16.70 -19.52 4.53
CA PHE A 180 -15.74 -20.62 4.37
C PHE A 180 -14.50 -20.16 3.63
N ARG A 181 -13.34 -20.67 4.05
CA ARG A 181 -12.07 -20.45 3.38
C ARG A 181 -12.04 -21.18 2.06
N VAL A 182 -11.91 -20.45 0.94
CA VAL A 182 -11.87 -21.02 -0.41
C VAL A 182 -10.43 -21.29 -0.82
N ASP A 183 -9.54 -20.34 -0.54
CA ASP A 183 -8.11 -20.46 -0.86
C ASP A 183 -7.26 -19.67 0.15
N SER A 184 -6.03 -20.12 0.34
CA SER A 184 -5.04 -19.34 1.07
C SER A 184 -3.64 -19.93 0.92
N GLY A 185 -2.67 -19.07 0.84
CA GLY A 185 -1.28 -19.50 0.75
C GLY A 185 -0.28 -18.36 0.81
N TRP A 186 0.99 -18.75 0.92
CA TRP A 186 2.13 -17.87 0.79
C TRP A 186 2.65 -17.96 -0.63
N PHE A 187 2.86 -16.80 -1.27
CA PHE A 187 3.39 -16.69 -2.64
C PHE A 187 2.61 -17.56 -3.65
N THR A 188 1.28 -17.55 -3.53
CA THR A 188 0.39 -18.33 -4.41
C THR A 188 0.35 -17.77 -5.83
N ASP A 189 0.53 -16.46 -5.97
CA ASP A 189 0.59 -15.80 -7.28
C ASP A 189 2.06 -15.48 -7.64
N PRO A 190 2.64 -16.19 -8.64
CA PRO A 190 4.01 -15.96 -9.08
C PRO A 190 4.18 -14.67 -9.90
N ILE A 191 3.08 -14.08 -10.37
CA ILE A 191 3.12 -12.91 -11.26
C ILE A 191 3.15 -11.62 -10.43
N PRO A 192 4.19 -10.80 -10.56
CA PRO A 192 4.21 -9.52 -9.86
C PRO A 192 3.17 -8.56 -10.40
N SER A 193 2.57 -7.82 -9.51
CA SER A 193 1.73 -6.67 -9.84
C SER A 193 2.61 -5.47 -10.15
N ILE A 194 2.33 -4.78 -11.26
CA ILE A 194 3.03 -3.54 -11.63
C ILE A 194 2.03 -2.39 -11.50
N THR A 195 2.35 -1.44 -10.65
CA THR A 195 1.47 -0.32 -10.34
C THR A 195 2.17 1.01 -10.62
N PHE A 196 1.48 1.91 -11.32
CA PHE A 196 1.90 3.29 -11.53
C PHE A 196 1.07 4.21 -10.65
N GLY A 197 1.71 5.24 -10.11
CA GLY A 197 1.00 6.20 -9.28
C GLY A 197 1.69 7.55 -9.21
N VAL A 198 0.99 8.47 -8.55
CA VAL A 198 1.46 9.83 -8.27
C VAL A 198 1.33 10.08 -6.77
N GLU A 199 2.32 10.73 -6.18
CA GLU A 199 2.35 11.18 -4.81
C GLU A 199 2.57 12.70 -4.80
N ILE A 200 1.73 13.42 -4.06
CA ILE A 200 1.81 14.88 -3.84
C ILE A 200 2.11 15.10 -2.35
N ASN A 201 3.06 15.99 -2.07
CA ASN A 201 3.53 16.32 -0.72
C ASN A 201 3.03 17.69 -0.29
#